data_51d868431ece1edc648f4f7d7bde5e46
#
_entry.id   51d868431ece1edc648f4f7d7bde5e46
#
_cell.length_a   1.000
_cell.length_b   1.000
_cell.length_c   1.000
_cell.angle_alpha   90.00
_cell.angle_beta   90.00
_cell.angle_gamma   90.00
#
_symmetry.space_group_name_H-M   'P 1'
#
loop_
_entity.id
_entity.type
_entity.pdbx_description
1 polymer ?
#
loop_
_entity_poly.entity_id
_entity_poly.type
_entity_poly.pdbx_seq_one_letter_code
_entity_poly.pdbx_strand_id
1 'polypeptide(L)'
;SLQEIENVSYLIGQAEIPMDVNHDVFDYAKQNNITTVFNPAPGKILESTFLKKIDWLIPNENEFQIISGLDVTDENILEFSKTIPCNLLVTQGEQGVLYVENDEIIKFKAPKVHAIDTTGAGDAFVGSFVYALTKDLKVDDAINLAIDKASLSVTKRGTQSSYSSSE
;
A
#
# COMPACT_ATOMS: atom_id res chain seq x y z
N SER A 1 7.15 -10.09 22.28
CA SER A 1 8.45 -9.61 21.76
C SER A 1 8.52 -9.96 20.26
N LEU A 2 9.29 -9.20 19.46
CA LEU A 2 9.46 -9.48 18.02
C LEU A 2 10.06 -10.89 17.76
N GLN A 3 10.75 -11.45 18.74
CA GLN A 3 11.38 -12.79 18.66
C GLN A 3 10.37 -13.96 18.68
N GLU A 4 9.10 -13.69 18.93
CA GLU A 4 8.03 -14.71 18.96
C GLU A 4 7.28 -14.82 17.63
N ILE A 5 7.67 -14.00 16.62
CA ILE A 5 7.04 -13.98 15.30
C ILE A 5 7.78 -14.98 14.41
N GLU A 6 7.26 -16.19 14.30
CA GLU A 6 7.76 -17.23 13.39
C GLU A 6 6.91 -17.33 12.12
N ASN A 7 7.54 -17.65 10.99
CA ASN A 7 6.87 -17.92 9.70
C ASN A 7 6.10 -16.72 9.10
N VAL A 8 6.62 -15.49 9.28
CA VAL A 8 6.07 -14.29 8.67
C VAL A 8 6.84 -13.98 7.38
N SER A 9 6.10 -13.83 6.27
CA SER A 9 6.67 -13.47 4.95
C SER A 9 6.52 -11.98 4.62
N TYR A 10 5.51 -11.32 5.19
CA TYR A 10 5.18 -9.92 4.92
C TYR A 10 4.90 -9.17 6.22
N LEU A 11 5.36 -7.92 6.27
CA LEU A 11 5.07 -6.94 7.31
C LEU A 11 4.38 -5.74 6.70
N ILE A 12 3.20 -5.39 7.21
CA ILE A 12 2.49 -4.17 6.82
C ILE A 12 2.62 -3.16 7.95
N GLY A 13 3.06 -1.93 7.63
CA GLY A 13 3.12 -0.81 8.55
C GLY A 13 2.32 0.39 8.04
N GLN A 14 1.92 1.24 8.99
CA GLN A 14 1.24 2.52 8.73
C GLN A 14 1.83 3.63 9.59
N ALA A 15 1.59 4.90 9.21
CA ALA A 15 2.07 6.05 9.98
C ALA A 15 1.18 6.40 11.20
N GLU A 16 0.22 5.55 11.56
CA GLU A 16 -0.66 5.73 12.73
C GLU A 16 0.06 5.47 14.07
N ILE A 17 1.16 4.71 14.03
CA ILE A 17 2.02 4.48 15.20
C ILE A 17 3.26 5.39 15.15
N PRO A 18 3.98 5.57 16.26
CA PRO A 18 5.22 6.34 16.28
C PRO A 18 6.24 5.80 15.27
N MET A 19 6.94 6.70 14.57
CA MET A 19 7.86 6.31 13.49
C MET A 19 9.09 5.55 13.99
N ASP A 20 9.55 5.79 15.22
CA ASP A 20 10.60 5.02 15.86
C ASP A 20 10.23 3.54 16.00
N VAL A 21 8.98 3.24 16.37
CA VAL A 21 8.46 1.86 16.39
C VAL A 21 8.46 1.26 14.99
N ASN A 22 7.99 2.01 13.98
CA ASN A 22 8.07 1.55 12.59
C ASN A 22 9.53 1.27 12.17
N HIS A 23 10.48 2.15 12.53
CA HIS A 23 11.90 1.95 12.24
C HIS A 23 12.42 0.63 12.82
N ASP A 24 12.13 0.34 14.09
CA ASP A 24 12.60 -0.88 14.78
C ASP A 24 12.00 -2.15 14.15
N VAL A 25 10.69 -2.13 13.87
CA VAL A 25 9.99 -3.29 13.30
C VAL A 25 10.41 -3.55 11.85
N PHE A 26 10.64 -2.49 11.06
CA PHE A 26 11.11 -2.62 9.68
C PHE A 26 12.58 -3.05 9.62
N ASP A 27 13.43 -2.64 10.56
CA ASP A 27 14.80 -3.16 10.69
C ASP A 27 14.80 -4.65 10.99
N TYR A 28 13.96 -5.09 11.93
CA TYR A 28 13.77 -6.49 12.21
C TYR A 28 13.31 -7.28 10.97
N ALA A 29 12.33 -6.75 10.23
CA ALA A 29 11.84 -7.38 9.01
C ALA A 29 12.96 -7.57 7.98
N LYS A 30 13.75 -6.53 7.74
CA LYS A 30 14.89 -6.62 6.79
C LYS A 30 15.95 -7.63 7.22
N GLN A 31 16.27 -7.71 8.52
CA GLN A 31 17.22 -8.68 9.06
C GLN A 31 16.74 -10.13 8.93
N ASN A 32 15.43 -10.34 8.84
CA ASN A 32 14.80 -11.66 8.76
C ASN A 32 14.24 -12.00 7.37
N ASN A 33 14.58 -11.22 6.33
CA ASN A 33 14.10 -11.41 4.95
C ASN A 33 12.58 -11.39 4.84
N ILE A 34 11.91 -10.57 5.65
CA ILE A 34 10.47 -10.32 5.58
C ILE A 34 10.21 -9.16 4.61
N THR A 35 9.35 -9.34 3.63
CA THR A 35 8.96 -8.29 2.69
C THR A 35 8.13 -7.23 3.40
N THR A 36 8.51 -5.97 3.23
CA THR A 36 7.91 -4.84 3.94
C THR A 36 6.99 -4.02 3.03
N VAL A 37 5.80 -3.73 3.53
CA VAL A 37 4.79 -2.91 2.86
C VAL A 37 4.45 -1.74 3.77
N PHE A 38 4.53 -0.52 3.27
CA PHE A 38 4.20 0.67 4.05
C PHE A 38 3.11 1.50 3.37
N ASN A 39 2.03 1.69 4.10
CA ASN A 39 0.98 2.66 3.75
C ASN A 39 1.17 3.90 4.63
N PRO A 40 1.53 5.06 4.09
CA PRO A 40 1.88 6.26 4.87
C PRO A 40 0.67 7.02 5.40
N ALA A 41 -0.37 6.31 5.81
CA ALA A 41 -1.59 6.88 6.40
C ALA A 41 -1.44 7.06 7.93
N PRO A 42 -1.79 8.24 8.49
CA PRO A 42 -1.98 9.51 7.80
C PRO A 42 -0.66 10.03 7.20
N GLY A 43 -0.75 10.86 6.16
CA GLY A 43 0.41 11.36 5.43
C GLY A 43 1.48 11.99 6.32
N LYS A 44 2.71 11.52 6.17
CA LYS A 44 3.91 12.04 6.83
C LYS A 44 5.08 12.08 5.86
N ILE A 45 5.97 13.06 6.05
CA ILE A 45 7.27 13.06 5.37
C ILE A 45 8.07 11.85 5.89
N LEU A 46 8.60 11.06 4.96
CA LEU A 46 9.39 9.88 5.27
C LEU A 46 10.87 10.18 5.10
N GLU A 47 11.66 9.81 6.09
CA GLU A 47 13.12 9.92 5.99
C GLU A 47 13.69 8.95 4.98
N SER A 48 14.75 9.33 4.27
CA SER A 48 15.43 8.47 3.30
C SER A 48 15.96 7.17 3.92
N THR A 49 16.31 7.21 5.19
CA THR A 49 16.72 6.03 5.98
C THR A 49 15.59 5.03 6.16
N PHE A 50 14.34 5.50 6.31
CA PHE A 50 13.17 4.65 6.41
C PHE A 50 12.72 4.11 5.05
N LEU A 51 12.75 4.94 4.01
CA LEU A 51 12.42 4.52 2.63
C LEU A 51 13.27 3.31 2.16
N LYS A 52 14.52 3.21 2.60
CA LYS A 52 15.40 2.07 2.30
C LYS A 52 14.98 0.75 2.96
N LYS A 53 14.08 0.81 3.94
CA LYS A 53 13.56 -0.37 4.65
C LYS A 53 12.23 -0.87 4.06
N ILE A 54 11.67 -0.15 3.09
CA ILE A 54 10.38 -0.43 2.45
C ILE A 54 10.63 -1.18 1.15
N ASP A 55 9.86 -2.25 0.88
CA ASP A 55 9.83 -2.92 -0.42
C ASP A 55 8.65 -2.42 -1.28
N TRP A 56 7.52 -2.11 -0.64
CA TRP A 56 6.32 -1.58 -1.28
C TRP A 56 5.81 -0.35 -0.55
N LEU A 57 5.80 0.80 -1.21
CA LEU A 57 5.22 2.05 -0.73
C LEU A 57 3.87 2.27 -1.41
N ILE A 58 2.80 2.36 -0.61
CA ILE A 58 1.42 2.43 -1.11
C ILE A 58 0.70 3.65 -0.53
N PRO A 59 0.98 4.88 -1.02
CA PRO A 59 0.24 6.08 -0.67
C PRO A 59 -1.07 6.20 -1.47
N ASN A 60 -2.03 6.95 -0.92
CA ASN A 60 -3.06 7.58 -1.73
C ASN A 60 -2.56 8.92 -2.33
N GLU A 61 -3.41 9.62 -3.08
CA GLU A 61 -3.04 10.88 -3.76
C GLU A 61 -2.57 11.96 -2.76
N ASN A 62 -3.28 12.13 -1.65
CA ASN A 62 -2.91 13.13 -0.62
C ASN A 62 -1.59 12.75 0.07
N GLU A 63 -1.41 11.49 0.40
CA GLU A 63 -0.20 10.97 1.01
C GLU A 63 0.99 11.09 0.06
N PHE A 64 0.78 10.80 -1.24
CA PHE A 64 1.80 11.01 -2.26
C PHE A 64 2.28 12.46 -2.31
N GLN A 65 1.34 13.43 -2.33
CA GLN A 65 1.70 14.85 -2.29
C GLN A 65 2.51 15.23 -1.04
N ILE A 66 2.16 14.68 0.12
CA ILE A 66 2.87 14.96 1.38
C ILE A 66 4.29 14.39 1.37
N ILE A 67 4.48 13.15 0.92
CA ILE A 67 5.80 12.50 0.95
C ILE A 67 6.73 12.94 -0.17
N SER A 68 6.19 13.28 -1.35
CA SER A 68 6.98 13.71 -2.49
C SER A 68 7.16 15.23 -2.57
N GLY A 69 6.22 15.99 -2.02
CA GLY A 69 6.11 17.44 -2.23
C GLY A 69 5.65 17.83 -3.63
N LEU A 70 5.13 16.89 -4.42
CA LEU A 70 4.76 17.06 -5.83
C LEU A 70 3.26 16.82 -6.05
N ASP A 71 2.70 17.41 -7.11
CA ASP A 71 1.34 17.12 -7.54
C ASP A 71 1.23 15.72 -8.15
N VAL A 72 0.02 15.12 -8.10
CA VAL A 72 -0.24 13.78 -8.60
C VAL A 72 -0.39 13.81 -10.12
N THR A 73 0.73 13.75 -10.82
CA THR A 73 0.80 13.62 -12.28
C THR A 73 1.67 12.43 -12.65
N ASP A 74 1.46 11.85 -13.83
CA ASP A 74 2.27 10.72 -14.29
C ASP A 74 3.77 11.07 -14.28
N GLU A 75 4.12 12.29 -14.71
CA GLU A 75 5.51 12.78 -14.75
C GLU A 75 6.11 12.84 -13.34
N ASN A 76 5.41 13.46 -12.39
CA ASN A 76 5.87 13.61 -11.01
C ASN A 76 5.97 12.27 -10.27
N ILE A 77 5.06 11.33 -10.55
CA ILE A 77 5.11 9.98 -9.99
C ILE A 77 6.33 9.24 -10.49
N LEU A 78 6.64 9.33 -11.80
CA LEU A 78 7.85 8.74 -12.37
C LEU A 78 9.13 9.40 -11.84
N GLU A 79 9.13 10.74 -11.69
CA GLU A 79 10.26 11.45 -11.11
C GLU A 79 10.52 11.00 -9.66
N PHE A 80 9.47 10.98 -8.83
CA PHE A 80 9.58 10.55 -7.45
C PHE A 80 10.01 9.09 -7.33
N SER A 81 9.49 8.19 -8.16
CA SER A 81 9.83 6.76 -8.11
C SER A 81 11.32 6.51 -8.31
N LYS A 82 12.03 7.34 -9.10
CA LYS A 82 13.48 7.26 -9.30
C LYS A 82 14.30 7.68 -8.09
N THR A 83 13.68 8.37 -7.14
CA THR A 83 14.35 8.86 -5.91
C THR A 83 14.24 7.88 -4.74
N ILE A 84 13.38 6.87 -4.87
CA ILE A 84 13.09 5.88 -3.80
C ILE A 84 13.55 4.49 -4.22
N PRO A 85 14.05 3.66 -3.29
CA PRO A 85 14.55 2.32 -3.61
C PRO A 85 13.49 1.21 -3.53
N CYS A 86 12.20 1.55 -3.56
CA CYS A 86 11.08 0.61 -3.37
C CYS A 86 10.06 0.70 -4.50
N ASN A 87 9.22 -0.31 -4.63
CA ASN A 87 8.10 -0.30 -5.55
C ASN A 87 7.06 0.73 -5.11
N LEU A 88 6.46 1.44 -6.06
CA LEU A 88 5.46 2.48 -5.80
C LEU A 88 4.11 2.12 -6.42
N LEU A 89 3.08 2.07 -5.57
CA LEU A 89 1.67 2.00 -5.95
C LEU A 89 0.95 3.24 -5.43
N VAL A 90 0.33 4.04 -6.29
CA VAL A 90 -0.47 5.19 -5.87
C VAL A 90 -1.95 4.88 -6.06
N THR A 91 -2.70 4.83 -4.96
CA THR A 91 -4.15 4.59 -5.01
C THR A 91 -4.90 5.90 -5.29
N GLN A 92 -5.87 5.86 -6.22
CA GLN A 92 -6.64 7.03 -6.69
C GLN A 92 -8.15 6.84 -6.49
N GLY A 93 -8.56 6.14 -5.44
CA GLY A 93 -9.96 5.89 -5.13
C GLY A 93 -10.71 5.24 -6.30
N GLU A 94 -11.78 5.89 -6.76
CA GLU A 94 -12.61 5.39 -7.87
C GLU A 94 -11.90 5.35 -9.23
N GLN A 95 -10.77 6.04 -9.38
CA GLN A 95 -9.98 6.01 -10.61
C GLN A 95 -9.09 4.75 -10.69
N GLY A 96 -8.82 4.10 -9.56
CA GLY A 96 -8.04 2.88 -9.48
C GLY A 96 -6.66 3.06 -8.88
N VAL A 97 -5.63 2.50 -9.52
CA VAL A 97 -4.27 2.46 -9.00
C VAL A 97 -3.26 2.73 -10.12
N LEU A 98 -2.22 3.47 -9.81
CA LEU A 98 -1.03 3.65 -10.63
C LEU A 98 0.10 2.79 -10.06
N TYR A 99 0.70 1.96 -10.86
CA TYR A 99 1.88 1.18 -10.51
C TYR A 99 3.07 1.61 -11.39
N VAL A 100 4.21 1.84 -10.77
CA VAL A 100 5.44 2.17 -11.50
C VAL A 100 6.28 0.91 -11.67
N GLU A 101 6.49 0.50 -12.91
CA GLU A 101 7.34 -0.63 -13.28
C GLU A 101 8.21 -0.27 -14.48
N ASN A 102 9.51 -0.56 -14.41
CA ASN A 102 10.47 -0.33 -15.50
C ASN A 102 10.43 1.11 -16.08
N ASP A 103 10.35 2.12 -15.23
CA ASP A 103 10.22 3.55 -15.60
C ASP A 103 8.94 3.88 -16.39
N GLU A 104 7.91 3.05 -16.30
CA GLU A 104 6.60 3.27 -16.92
C GLU A 104 5.49 3.23 -15.87
N ILE A 105 4.37 3.91 -16.16
CA ILE A 105 3.17 3.85 -15.32
C ILE A 105 2.16 2.89 -15.94
N ILE A 106 1.82 1.87 -15.20
CA ILE A 106 0.73 0.95 -15.50
C ILE A 106 -0.51 1.41 -14.73
N LYS A 107 -1.62 1.63 -15.45
CA LYS A 107 -2.87 2.14 -14.88
C LYS A 107 -3.90 1.01 -14.75
N PHE A 108 -4.30 0.73 -13.52
CA PHE A 108 -5.34 -0.23 -13.19
C PHE A 108 -6.63 0.52 -12.83
N LYS A 109 -7.71 0.29 -13.57
CA LYS A 109 -8.99 0.98 -13.36
C LYS A 109 -9.83 0.29 -12.30
N ALA A 110 -10.44 1.06 -11.41
CA ALA A 110 -11.44 0.53 -10.49
C ALA A 110 -12.79 0.31 -11.20
N PRO A 111 -13.55 -0.73 -10.82
CA PRO A 111 -14.92 -0.90 -11.29
C PRO A 111 -15.82 0.23 -10.76
N LYS A 112 -16.78 0.66 -11.56
CA LYS A 112 -17.77 1.64 -11.13
C LYS A 112 -18.74 0.98 -10.14
N VAL A 113 -18.69 1.43 -8.90
CA VAL A 113 -19.58 0.96 -7.83
C VAL A 113 -20.30 2.14 -7.19
N HIS A 114 -21.44 1.90 -6.58
CA HIS A 114 -22.11 2.92 -5.75
C HIS A 114 -21.51 2.89 -4.35
N ALA A 115 -20.60 3.81 -4.07
CA ALA A 115 -19.97 3.93 -2.77
C ALA A 115 -20.98 4.43 -1.72
N ILE A 116 -21.07 3.70 -0.61
CA ILE A 116 -21.89 4.05 0.57
C ILE A 116 -20.98 4.63 1.67
N ASP A 117 -19.81 4.00 1.86
CA ASP A 117 -18.82 4.39 2.86
C ASP A 117 -17.43 4.05 2.35
N THR A 118 -16.57 5.05 2.20
CA THR A 118 -15.20 4.88 1.69
C THR A 118 -14.17 4.62 2.80
N THR A 119 -14.61 4.62 4.08
CA THR A 119 -13.74 4.36 5.23
C THR A 119 -13.15 2.96 5.15
N GLY A 120 -11.83 2.86 5.28
CA GLY A 120 -11.11 1.59 5.27
C GLY A 120 -10.87 0.98 3.88
N ALA A 121 -11.23 1.68 2.78
CA ALA A 121 -10.97 1.19 1.43
C ALA A 121 -9.45 1.02 1.17
N GLY A 122 -8.63 1.93 1.69
CA GLY A 122 -7.17 1.84 1.63
C GLY A 122 -6.64 0.61 2.36
N ASP A 123 -7.16 0.34 3.56
CA ASP A 123 -6.77 -0.85 4.35
C ASP A 123 -7.19 -2.14 3.65
N ALA A 124 -8.42 -2.15 3.07
CA ALA A 124 -8.90 -3.28 2.28
C ALA A 124 -8.02 -3.54 1.07
N PHE A 125 -7.58 -2.47 0.38
CA PHE A 125 -6.64 -2.57 -0.73
C PHE A 125 -5.30 -3.17 -0.29
N VAL A 126 -4.63 -2.55 0.69
CA VAL A 126 -3.30 -2.98 1.17
C VAL A 126 -3.34 -4.41 1.68
N GLY A 127 -4.32 -4.75 2.51
CA GLY A 127 -4.46 -6.10 3.05
C GLY A 127 -4.70 -7.15 1.97
N SER A 128 -5.55 -6.85 0.98
CA SER A 128 -5.85 -7.76 -0.14
C SER A 128 -4.67 -7.90 -1.10
N PHE A 129 -3.93 -6.83 -1.36
CA PHE A 129 -2.72 -6.86 -2.17
C PHE A 129 -1.66 -7.77 -1.55
N VAL A 130 -1.37 -7.58 -0.26
CA VAL A 130 -0.41 -8.43 0.45
C VAL A 130 -0.89 -9.88 0.51
N TYR A 131 -2.17 -10.11 0.80
CA TYR A 131 -2.75 -11.45 0.76
C TYR A 131 -2.52 -12.13 -0.60
N ALA A 132 -2.75 -11.42 -1.71
CA ALA A 132 -2.52 -11.97 -3.04
C ALA A 132 -1.04 -12.32 -3.27
N LEU A 133 -0.11 -11.48 -2.82
CA LEU A 133 1.32 -11.78 -2.88
C LEU A 133 1.71 -13.01 -2.05
N THR A 134 1.07 -13.26 -0.89
CA THR A 134 1.29 -14.51 -0.11
C THR A 134 0.80 -15.77 -0.83
N LYS A 135 0.01 -15.62 -1.89
CA LYS A 135 -0.47 -16.71 -2.76
C LYS A 135 0.32 -16.81 -4.06
N ASP A 136 1.48 -16.17 -4.12
CA ASP A 136 2.37 -16.13 -5.30
C ASP A 136 1.69 -15.60 -6.58
N LEU A 137 0.65 -14.77 -6.45
CA LEU A 137 0.06 -14.09 -7.60
C LEU A 137 1.07 -13.09 -8.19
N LYS A 138 1.01 -12.92 -9.51
CA LYS A 138 1.74 -11.84 -10.17
C LYS A 138 1.25 -10.48 -9.66
N VAL A 139 2.10 -9.48 -9.72
CA VAL A 139 1.79 -8.13 -9.21
C VAL A 139 0.51 -7.57 -9.83
N ASP A 140 0.34 -7.68 -11.13
CA ASP A 140 -0.86 -7.20 -11.84
C ASP A 140 -2.14 -7.86 -11.35
N ASP A 141 -2.10 -9.18 -11.14
CA ASP A 141 -3.24 -9.95 -10.62
C ASP A 141 -3.51 -9.57 -9.15
N ALA A 142 -2.47 -9.34 -8.37
CA ALA A 142 -2.58 -8.90 -6.99
C ALA A 142 -3.21 -7.50 -6.88
N ILE A 143 -2.82 -6.57 -7.76
CA ILE A 143 -3.41 -5.23 -7.83
C ILE A 143 -4.89 -5.31 -8.22
N ASN A 144 -5.24 -6.08 -9.26
CA ASN A 144 -6.63 -6.24 -9.69
C ASN A 144 -7.50 -6.84 -8.57
N LEU A 145 -7.02 -7.89 -7.89
CA LEU A 145 -7.74 -8.48 -6.75
C LEU A 145 -7.93 -7.45 -5.62
N ALA A 146 -6.90 -6.67 -5.32
CA ALA A 146 -6.97 -5.64 -4.28
C ALA A 146 -7.97 -4.53 -4.63
N ILE A 147 -8.02 -4.09 -5.89
CA ILE A 147 -9.01 -3.12 -6.38
C ILE A 147 -10.42 -3.67 -6.22
N ASP A 148 -10.68 -4.92 -6.63
CA ASP A 148 -11.99 -5.54 -6.51
C ASP A 148 -12.46 -5.62 -5.05
N LYS A 149 -11.57 -6.01 -4.14
CA LYS A 149 -11.88 -6.09 -2.70
C LYS A 149 -12.13 -4.72 -2.08
N ALA A 150 -11.30 -3.72 -2.41
CA ALA A 150 -11.49 -2.36 -1.96
C ALA A 150 -12.81 -1.76 -2.51
N SER A 151 -13.11 -1.99 -3.79
CA SER A 151 -14.37 -1.54 -4.41
C SER A 151 -15.60 -2.20 -3.78
N LEU A 152 -15.51 -3.47 -3.39
CA LEU A 152 -16.59 -4.15 -2.69
C LEU A 152 -16.77 -3.60 -1.26
N SER A 153 -15.69 -3.26 -0.56
CA SER A 153 -15.77 -2.75 0.81
C SER A 153 -16.55 -1.44 0.90
N VAL A 154 -16.41 -0.54 -0.08
CA VAL A 154 -17.11 0.75 -0.08
C VAL A 154 -18.62 0.65 -0.37
N THR A 155 -19.12 -0.49 -0.82
CA THR A 155 -20.56 -0.71 -1.05
C THR A 155 -21.34 -1.07 0.23
N LYS A 156 -20.67 -1.20 1.37
CA LYS A 156 -21.25 -1.54 2.65
C LYS A 156 -20.93 -0.47 3.70
N ARG A 157 -21.72 -0.40 4.78
CA ARG A 157 -21.43 0.50 5.90
C ARG A 157 -20.48 -0.16 6.90
N GLY A 158 -19.52 0.63 7.39
CA GLY A 158 -18.57 0.22 8.43
C GLY A 158 -17.41 -0.61 7.89
N THR A 159 -16.28 -0.58 8.59
CA THR A 159 -15.02 -1.20 8.14
C THR A 159 -15.03 -2.72 8.33
N GLN A 160 -15.24 -3.22 9.53
CA GLN A 160 -15.15 -4.66 9.82
C GLN A 160 -16.24 -5.50 9.16
N SER A 161 -17.49 -4.99 9.12
CA SER A 161 -18.62 -5.70 8.50
C SER A 161 -18.62 -5.64 6.97
N SER A 162 -17.84 -4.75 6.37
CA SER A 162 -17.74 -4.59 4.90
C SER A 162 -16.77 -5.59 4.27
N TYR A 163 -15.80 -6.10 5.03
CA TYR A 163 -14.83 -7.05 4.49
C TYR A 163 -15.50 -8.42 4.30
N SER A 164 -15.35 -8.98 3.10
CA SER A 164 -15.83 -10.33 2.82
C SER A 164 -14.98 -11.34 3.61
N SER A 165 -15.64 -12.20 4.40
CA SER A 165 -15.00 -13.39 4.94
C SER A 165 -14.44 -14.22 3.78
N SER A 166 -13.18 -14.62 3.89
CA SER A 166 -12.60 -15.64 3.01
C SER A 166 -13.26 -16.98 3.35
N GLU A 167 -14.16 -17.48 2.50
CA GLU A 167 -14.48 -18.89 2.43
C GLU A 167 -13.44 -19.62 1.60
#